data_a3a344a4d7f65387d2a14e0eee274d2a
#
_entry.id   a3a344a4d7f65387d2a14e0eee274d2a
#
_cell.length_a   1.000
_cell.length_b   1.000
_cell.length_c   1.000
_cell.angle_alpha   90.00
_cell.angle_beta   90.00
_cell.angle_gamma   90.00
#
_symmetry.space_group_name_H-M   'P 1'
#
loop_
_entity.id
_entity.type
_entity.pdbx_description
1 polymer ?
#
loop_
_entity_poly.entity_id
_entity_poly.type
_entity_poly.pdbx_seq_one_letter_code
_entity_poly.pdbx_strand_id
1 'polypeptide(L)'
;MVAAVQNATGVSAGVADDALVKLEVRDLTIRYGNEAALSNVSLDIREHEIFGIIGPANAGKTSFLKTLNRMDMFNSNMHVDGDILFNGLDIRRLKNVYALRSRIGVVFPLPVGLPMTIYDNVALSPRLSGMKDKAELDVIVERCLTRAALWDEVKDRLDSLGSLLSG
;
A
#
# COMPACT_ATOMS: atom_id res chain seq x y z
N MET A 1 -28.30 -3.39 2.85
CA MET A 1 -28.35 -3.68 1.39
C MET A 1 -26.92 -3.94 0.97
N VAL A 2 -26.55 -5.22 0.92
CA VAL A 2 -25.17 -5.66 0.62
C VAL A 2 -24.99 -5.51 -0.89
N ALA A 3 -24.18 -4.54 -1.29
CA ALA A 3 -23.75 -4.46 -2.67
C ALA A 3 -22.67 -5.54 -2.89
N ALA A 4 -23.08 -6.67 -3.44
CA ALA A 4 -22.13 -7.62 -3.99
C ALA A 4 -21.39 -6.92 -5.14
N VAL A 5 -20.08 -6.78 -5.00
CA VAL A 5 -19.23 -6.45 -6.16
C VAL A 5 -19.19 -7.71 -7.02
N GLN A 6 -20.18 -7.85 -7.88
CA GLN A 6 -20.15 -8.85 -8.93
C GLN A 6 -19.30 -8.27 -10.05
N ASN A 7 -18.19 -8.97 -10.36
CA ASN A 7 -17.28 -8.73 -11.48
C ASN A 7 -16.64 -7.35 -11.51
N ALA A 8 -15.54 -7.17 -10.77
CA ALA A 8 -14.55 -6.16 -11.13
C ALA A 8 -13.89 -6.61 -12.44
N THR A 9 -14.47 -6.20 -13.58
CA THR A 9 -13.78 -6.26 -14.85
C THR A 9 -12.68 -5.20 -14.80
N GLY A 10 -11.45 -5.64 -14.50
CA GLY A 10 -10.29 -4.79 -14.58
C GLY A 10 -10.09 -4.35 -16.02
N VAL A 11 -10.15 -3.06 -16.28
CA VAL A 11 -9.63 -2.50 -17.53
C VAL A 11 -8.12 -2.42 -17.37
N SER A 12 -7.40 -3.44 -17.85
CA SER A 12 -5.94 -3.41 -17.93
C SER A 12 -5.54 -2.58 -19.14
N ALA A 13 -4.92 -1.44 -18.90
CA ALA A 13 -4.27 -0.67 -19.96
C ALA A 13 -2.80 -1.11 -20.05
N GLY A 14 -2.43 -1.83 -21.11
CA GLY A 14 -1.07 -1.90 -21.60
C GLY A 14 -0.15 -2.97 -21.01
N VAL A 15 -0.67 -4.03 -20.37
CA VAL A 15 0.16 -5.15 -19.90
C VAL A 15 0.09 -6.30 -20.90
N ALA A 16 1.22 -6.91 -21.23
CA ALA A 16 1.27 -8.11 -22.06
C ALA A 16 0.51 -9.25 -21.37
N ASP A 17 -0.19 -10.07 -22.18
CA ASP A 17 -1.08 -11.13 -21.68
C ASP A 17 -0.32 -12.26 -20.94
N ASP A 18 1.01 -12.30 -21.11
CA ASP A 18 1.95 -13.22 -20.47
C ASP A 18 2.62 -12.68 -19.20
N ALA A 19 2.26 -11.48 -18.75
CA ALA A 19 2.84 -10.89 -17.54
C ALA A 19 2.51 -11.73 -16.30
N LEU A 20 3.51 -11.93 -15.45
CA LEU A 20 3.39 -12.72 -14.22
C LEU A 20 2.37 -12.10 -13.25
N VAL A 21 1.54 -12.94 -12.65
CA VAL A 21 0.63 -12.52 -11.58
C VAL A 21 1.45 -12.14 -10.35
N LYS A 22 1.33 -10.87 -9.95
CA LYS A 22 2.03 -10.31 -8.79
C LYS A 22 1.27 -10.52 -7.50
N LEU A 23 -0.04 -10.33 -7.58
CA LEU A 23 -0.95 -10.47 -6.46
C LEU A 23 -2.17 -11.26 -6.91
N GLU A 24 -2.46 -12.32 -6.17
CA GLU A 24 -3.58 -13.22 -6.42
C GLU A 24 -4.49 -13.20 -5.21
N VAL A 25 -5.76 -12.95 -5.43
CA VAL A 25 -6.80 -12.92 -4.38
C VAL A 25 -7.83 -13.98 -4.72
N ARG A 26 -8.17 -14.84 -3.74
CA ARG A 26 -9.13 -15.93 -3.89
C ARG A 26 -10.15 -15.90 -2.76
N ASP A 27 -11.42 -15.84 -3.15
CA ASP A 27 -12.61 -15.93 -2.28
C ASP A 27 -12.56 -14.98 -1.08
N LEU A 28 -11.95 -13.79 -1.27
CA LEU A 28 -11.72 -12.83 -0.20
C LEU A 28 -13.03 -12.26 0.32
N THR A 29 -13.26 -12.45 1.61
CA THR A 29 -14.38 -11.88 2.35
C THR A 29 -13.83 -11.05 3.51
N ILE A 30 -14.32 -9.82 3.67
CA ILE A 30 -13.92 -8.90 4.73
C ILE A 30 -15.16 -8.50 5.51
N ARG A 31 -15.13 -8.66 6.84
CA ARG A 31 -16.21 -8.28 7.73
C ARG A 31 -15.72 -7.35 8.83
N TYR A 32 -16.61 -6.48 9.30
CA TYR A 32 -16.45 -5.69 10.51
C TYR A 32 -17.55 -6.16 11.50
N GLY A 33 -17.16 -6.93 12.49
CA GLY A 33 -18.12 -7.66 13.31
C GLY A 33 -19.00 -8.58 12.45
N ASN A 34 -20.31 -8.34 12.45
CA ASN A 34 -21.28 -9.13 11.66
C ASN A 34 -21.55 -8.55 10.26
N GLU A 35 -21.04 -7.38 9.93
CA GLU A 35 -21.29 -6.73 8.65
C GLU A 35 -20.20 -7.05 7.63
N ALA A 36 -20.60 -7.56 6.46
CA ALA A 36 -19.68 -7.81 5.36
C ALA A 36 -19.41 -6.49 4.60
N ALA A 37 -18.13 -6.08 4.56
CA ALA A 37 -17.67 -4.96 3.74
C ALA A 37 -17.30 -5.41 2.33
N LEU A 38 -16.86 -6.67 2.18
CA LEU A 38 -16.51 -7.29 0.90
C LEU A 38 -16.87 -8.78 0.99
N SER A 39 -17.39 -9.38 -0.08
CA SER A 39 -17.80 -10.78 -0.09
C SER A 39 -17.34 -11.50 -1.33
N ASN A 40 -16.60 -12.58 -1.12
CA ASN A 40 -16.23 -13.56 -2.14
C ASN A 40 -15.60 -12.94 -3.40
N VAL A 41 -14.56 -12.11 -3.20
CA VAL A 41 -13.85 -11.43 -4.29
C VAL A 41 -12.62 -12.24 -4.69
N SER A 42 -12.53 -12.58 -5.98
CA SER A 42 -11.34 -13.18 -6.57
C SER A 42 -10.86 -12.33 -7.73
N LEU A 43 -9.56 -12.02 -7.76
CA LEU A 43 -8.92 -11.23 -8.81
C LEU A 43 -7.42 -11.46 -8.83
N ASP A 44 -6.81 -11.16 -9.97
CA ASP A 44 -5.36 -11.16 -10.16
C ASP A 44 -4.89 -9.76 -10.52
N ILE A 45 -3.75 -9.34 -9.98
CA ILE A 45 -3.03 -8.13 -10.38
C ILE A 45 -1.67 -8.56 -10.90
N ARG A 46 -1.34 -8.15 -12.12
CA ARG A 46 -0.09 -8.54 -12.79
C ARG A 46 1.05 -7.59 -12.46
N GLU A 47 2.27 -8.00 -12.74
CA GLU A 47 3.43 -7.11 -12.65
C GLU A 47 3.29 -5.94 -13.63
N HIS A 48 3.71 -4.77 -13.18
CA HIS A 48 3.66 -3.51 -13.95
C HIS A 48 2.26 -3.06 -14.38
N GLU A 49 1.20 -3.62 -13.77
CA GLU A 49 -0.17 -3.25 -14.03
C GLU A 49 -0.61 -2.07 -13.15
N ILE A 50 -1.40 -1.15 -13.75
CA ILE A 50 -2.17 -0.16 -13.00
C ILE A 50 -3.58 -0.69 -12.85
N PHE A 51 -3.90 -1.20 -11.65
CA PHE A 51 -5.19 -1.79 -11.34
C PHE A 51 -6.10 -0.79 -10.63
N GLY A 52 -7.21 -0.42 -11.27
CA GLY A 52 -8.20 0.52 -10.72
C GLY A 52 -9.33 -0.18 -9.97
N ILE A 53 -9.62 0.27 -8.74
CA ILE A 53 -10.77 -0.20 -7.95
C ILE A 53 -11.80 0.90 -7.86
N ILE A 54 -12.95 0.72 -8.51
CA ILE A 54 -14.03 1.69 -8.60
C ILE A 54 -15.26 1.18 -7.84
N GLY A 55 -16.01 2.07 -7.23
CA GLY A 55 -17.25 1.73 -6.53
C GLY A 55 -17.70 2.84 -5.58
N PRO A 56 -18.94 2.78 -5.08
CA PRO A 56 -19.49 3.78 -4.16
C PRO A 56 -18.73 3.87 -2.83
N ALA A 57 -19.04 4.90 -2.03
CA ALA A 57 -18.54 4.97 -0.66
C ALA A 57 -18.98 3.72 0.11
N ASN A 58 -18.14 3.26 1.05
CA ASN A 58 -18.38 2.08 1.89
C ASN A 58 -18.48 0.73 1.14
N ALA A 59 -18.08 0.65 -0.13
CA ALA A 59 -18.04 -0.60 -0.89
C ALA A 59 -16.81 -1.49 -0.59
N GLY A 60 -16.12 -1.29 0.52
CA GLY A 60 -15.00 -2.13 0.95
C GLY A 60 -13.65 -1.86 0.27
N LYS A 61 -13.53 -0.85 -0.64
CA LYS A 61 -12.29 -0.56 -1.38
C LYS A 61 -11.07 -0.35 -0.46
N THR A 62 -11.22 0.53 0.53
CA THR A 62 -10.15 0.81 1.50
C THR A 62 -9.87 -0.40 2.41
N SER A 63 -10.89 -1.18 2.73
CA SER A 63 -10.74 -2.43 3.49
C SER A 63 -9.91 -3.43 2.69
N PHE A 64 -10.20 -3.59 1.40
CA PHE A 64 -9.40 -4.41 0.50
C PHE A 64 -7.93 -3.96 0.47
N LEU A 65 -7.66 -2.67 0.22
CA LEU A 65 -6.29 -2.16 0.21
C LEU A 65 -5.54 -2.40 1.53
N LYS A 66 -6.23 -2.27 2.66
CA LYS A 66 -5.64 -2.55 3.99
C LYS A 66 -5.24 -4.01 4.17
N THR A 67 -5.92 -4.96 3.56
CA THR A 67 -5.56 -6.38 3.67
C THR A 67 -4.28 -6.72 2.91
N LEU A 68 -3.99 -6.03 1.81
CA LEU A 68 -2.85 -6.33 0.95
C LEU A 68 -1.48 -6.15 1.64
N ASN A 69 -1.40 -5.25 2.63
CA ASN A 69 -0.18 -5.06 3.41
C ASN A 69 -0.36 -5.41 4.89
N ARG A 70 -1.38 -6.20 5.21
CA ARG A 70 -1.67 -6.69 6.55
C ARG A 70 -1.97 -5.58 7.57
N MET A 71 -2.59 -4.48 7.15
CA MET A 71 -3.11 -3.46 8.07
C MET A 71 -4.41 -3.89 8.77
N ASP A 72 -5.04 -4.95 8.32
CA ASP A 72 -6.12 -5.66 9.00
C ASP A 72 -5.77 -5.98 10.46
N MET A 73 -4.51 -6.33 10.74
CA MET A 73 -4.02 -6.68 12.08
C MET A 73 -4.17 -5.56 13.13
N PHE A 74 -4.31 -4.31 12.71
CA PHE A 74 -4.49 -3.17 13.62
C PHE A 74 -5.95 -2.90 13.99
N ASN A 75 -6.89 -3.67 13.45
CA ASN A 75 -8.30 -3.53 13.73
C ASN A 75 -8.89 -4.88 14.16
N SER A 76 -9.07 -5.06 15.46
CA SER A 76 -9.60 -6.31 16.04
C SER A 76 -11.03 -6.65 15.58
N ASN A 77 -11.77 -5.67 15.08
CA ASN A 77 -13.11 -5.87 14.53
C ASN A 77 -13.11 -6.31 13.06
N MET A 78 -11.95 -6.26 12.41
CA MET A 78 -11.81 -6.61 10.99
C MET A 78 -11.44 -8.09 10.86
N HIS A 79 -12.32 -8.87 10.27
CA HIS A 79 -12.12 -10.29 9.99
C HIS A 79 -11.95 -10.48 8.49
N VAL A 80 -10.93 -11.25 8.13
CA VAL A 80 -10.55 -11.50 6.73
C VAL A 80 -10.50 -13.00 6.49
N ASP A 81 -11.31 -13.49 5.57
CA ASP A 81 -11.35 -14.88 5.11
C ASP A 81 -10.95 -14.92 3.63
N GLY A 82 -10.49 -16.08 3.15
CA GLY A 82 -9.95 -16.25 1.79
C GLY A 82 -8.43 -16.12 1.75
N ASP A 83 -7.85 -16.23 0.57
CA ASP A 83 -6.41 -16.23 0.37
C ASP A 83 -5.94 -14.97 -0.36
N ILE A 84 -4.77 -14.45 0.04
CA ILE A 84 -4.07 -13.37 -0.63
C ILE A 84 -2.63 -13.81 -0.82
N LEU A 85 -2.23 -14.04 -2.06
CA LEU A 85 -0.87 -14.44 -2.39
C LEU A 85 -0.12 -13.28 -3.04
N PHE A 86 1.08 -13.01 -2.55
CA PHE A 86 2.02 -12.05 -3.14
C PHE A 86 3.24 -12.82 -3.64
N ASN A 87 3.49 -12.81 -4.95
CA ASN A 87 4.49 -13.66 -5.60
C ASN A 87 4.32 -15.16 -5.23
N GLY A 88 3.09 -15.65 -5.22
CA GLY A 88 2.77 -17.04 -4.87
C GLY A 88 2.85 -17.39 -3.38
N LEU A 89 3.20 -16.43 -2.50
CA LEU A 89 3.30 -16.64 -1.06
C LEU A 89 2.09 -16.05 -0.35
N ASP A 90 1.38 -16.85 0.45
CA ASP A 90 0.28 -16.38 1.28
C ASP A 90 0.76 -15.36 2.31
N ILE A 91 0.33 -14.11 2.14
CA ILE A 91 0.75 -12.99 3.00
C ILE A 91 0.24 -13.12 4.43
N ARG A 92 -0.80 -13.90 4.67
CA ARG A 92 -1.39 -14.11 6.00
C ARG A 92 -0.56 -15.09 6.83
N ARG A 93 0.20 -15.97 6.18
CA ARG A 93 1.10 -16.94 6.81
C ARG A 93 2.52 -16.40 7.04
N LEU A 94 2.82 -15.19 6.54
CA LEU A 94 4.13 -14.59 6.71
C LEU A 94 4.36 -14.21 8.17
N LYS A 95 5.43 -14.74 8.77
CA LYS A 95 5.84 -14.39 10.13
C LYS A 95 6.38 -12.95 10.22
N ASN A 96 7.04 -12.48 9.18
CA ASN A 96 7.62 -11.14 9.14
C ASN A 96 6.78 -10.21 8.25
N VAL A 97 5.84 -9.52 8.87
CA VAL A 97 4.96 -8.55 8.19
C VAL A 97 5.74 -7.30 7.74
N TYR A 98 6.84 -6.96 8.40
CA TYR A 98 7.67 -5.81 7.99
C TYR A 98 8.34 -6.06 6.63
N ALA A 99 8.79 -7.28 6.37
CA ALA A 99 9.33 -7.65 5.06
C ALA A 99 8.28 -7.56 3.94
N LEU A 100 7.00 -7.81 4.23
CA LEU A 100 5.91 -7.58 3.29
C LEU A 100 5.71 -6.07 3.04
N ARG A 101 5.63 -5.29 4.12
CA ARG A 101 5.40 -3.83 4.05
C ARG A 101 6.52 -3.05 3.39
N SER A 102 7.75 -3.57 3.39
CA SER A 102 8.85 -2.99 2.60
C SER A 102 8.67 -3.19 1.08
N ARG A 103 7.78 -4.09 0.66
CA ARG A 103 7.48 -4.41 -0.75
C ARG A 103 6.14 -3.86 -1.22
N ILE A 104 5.17 -3.69 -0.30
CA ILE A 104 3.84 -3.16 -0.59
C ILE A 104 3.65 -1.87 0.20
N GLY A 105 3.94 -0.74 -0.43
CA GLY A 105 3.70 0.58 0.14
C GLY A 105 2.24 1.00 0.01
N VAL A 106 1.79 1.87 0.91
CA VAL A 106 0.45 2.48 0.87
C VAL A 106 0.59 3.99 0.94
N VAL A 107 -0.08 4.68 0.03
CA VAL A 107 -0.23 6.14 0.07
C VAL A 107 -1.66 6.44 0.53
N PHE A 108 -1.78 7.19 1.62
CA PHE A 108 -3.08 7.58 2.17
C PHE A 108 -3.57 8.87 1.53
N PRO A 109 -4.91 9.08 1.42
CA PRO A 109 -5.48 10.30 0.86
C PRO A 109 -5.10 11.58 1.61
N LEU A 110 -4.84 11.47 2.91
CA LEU A 110 -4.35 12.54 3.77
C LEU A 110 -3.01 12.10 4.36
N PRO A 111 -1.90 12.31 3.65
CA PRO A 111 -0.58 12.00 4.18
C PRO A 111 -0.25 12.95 5.32
N VAL A 112 0.12 12.40 6.46
CA VAL A 112 0.60 13.19 7.61
C VAL A 112 2.07 12.91 7.78
N GLY A 113 2.90 13.95 7.65
CA GLY A 113 4.32 13.86 7.99
C GLY A 113 4.49 13.57 9.49
N LEU A 114 5.42 12.69 9.82
CA LEU A 114 5.83 12.47 11.21
C LEU A 114 6.43 13.78 11.79
N PRO A 115 6.40 14.00 13.12
CA PRO A 115 6.93 15.20 13.76
C PRO A 115 8.47 15.20 13.78
N MET A 116 9.05 15.14 12.61
CA MET A 116 10.49 15.17 12.34
C MET A 116 10.75 15.96 11.06
N THR A 117 12.02 16.16 10.70
CA THR A 117 12.40 16.90 9.50
C THR A 117 11.88 16.25 8.22
N ILE A 118 11.82 16.99 7.12
CA ILE A 118 11.50 16.42 5.79
C ILE A 118 12.50 15.31 5.45
N TYR A 119 13.78 15.57 5.67
CA TYR A 119 14.84 14.60 5.49
C TYR A 119 14.59 13.32 6.29
N ASP A 120 14.32 13.44 7.59
CA ASP A 120 14.13 12.30 8.47
C ASP A 120 12.87 11.50 8.14
N ASN A 121 11.80 12.15 7.68
CA ASN A 121 10.61 11.46 7.21
C ASN A 121 10.92 10.53 6.04
N VAL A 122 11.73 10.98 5.08
CA VAL A 122 12.11 10.17 3.91
C VAL A 122 13.17 9.11 4.28
N ALA A 123 14.15 9.48 5.10
CA ALA A 123 15.24 8.62 5.52
C ALA A 123 14.82 7.56 6.57
N LEU A 124 13.62 7.65 7.15
CA LEU A 124 13.18 6.76 8.23
C LEU A 124 13.21 5.29 7.82
N SER A 125 12.61 4.96 6.69
CA SER A 125 12.50 3.56 6.24
C SER A 125 13.87 2.92 5.96
N PRO A 126 14.79 3.53 5.19
CA PRO A 126 16.13 2.98 5.01
C PRO A 126 16.93 2.89 6.32
N ARG A 127 16.80 3.86 7.23
CA ARG A 127 17.44 3.77 8.57
C ARG A 127 16.91 2.58 9.39
N LEU A 128 15.60 2.36 9.40
CA LEU A 128 15.00 1.20 10.08
C LEU A 128 15.42 -0.13 9.44
N SER A 129 15.78 -0.11 8.17
CA SER A 129 16.33 -1.26 7.45
C SER A 129 17.84 -1.47 7.72
N GLY A 130 18.45 -0.63 8.56
CA GLY A 130 19.84 -0.76 9.00
C GLY A 130 20.85 0.12 8.25
N MET A 131 20.41 0.96 7.31
CA MET A 131 21.30 1.90 6.62
C MET A 131 21.74 3.02 7.56
N LYS A 132 23.06 3.21 7.69
CA LYS A 132 23.65 4.20 8.59
C LYS A 132 24.51 5.23 7.85
N ASP A 133 24.96 4.90 6.65
CA ASP A 133 25.81 5.79 5.86
C ASP A 133 25.02 7.01 5.42
N LYS A 134 25.54 8.21 5.77
CA LYS A 134 24.87 9.46 5.46
C LYS A 134 24.85 9.75 3.96
N ALA A 135 25.92 9.43 3.24
CA ALA A 135 26.01 9.70 1.83
C ALA A 135 25.01 8.82 1.04
N GLU A 136 24.86 7.56 1.44
CA GLU A 136 23.83 6.67 0.85
C GLU A 136 22.42 7.18 1.15
N LEU A 137 22.19 7.65 2.37
CA LEU A 137 20.88 8.23 2.73
C LEU A 137 20.57 9.49 1.95
N ASP A 138 21.55 10.39 1.75
CA ASP A 138 21.40 11.63 0.98
C ASP A 138 20.97 11.32 -0.46
N VAL A 139 21.60 10.35 -1.11
CA VAL A 139 21.24 9.90 -2.47
C VAL A 139 19.81 9.34 -2.52
N ILE A 140 19.42 8.56 -1.50
CA ILE A 140 18.05 7.99 -1.45
C ILE A 140 17.03 9.10 -1.25
N VAL A 141 17.28 10.03 -0.32
CA VAL A 141 16.36 11.14 -0.03
C VAL A 141 16.14 12.00 -1.27
N GLU A 142 17.21 12.43 -1.94
CA GLU A 142 17.12 13.20 -3.18
C GLU A 142 16.33 12.45 -4.25
N ARG A 143 16.68 11.18 -4.48
CA ARG A 143 15.99 10.35 -5.47
C ARG A 143 14.50 10.19 -5.17
N CYS A 144 14.14 9.95 -3.92
CA CYS A 144 12.74 9.78 -3.51
C CYS A 144 11.94 11.07 -3.70
N LEU A 145 12.48 12.20 -3.28
CA LEU A 145 11.84 13.51 -3.43
C LEU A 145 11.74 13.93 -4.90
N THR A 146 12.77 13.65 -5.72
CA THR A 146 12.75 13.89 -7.16
C THR A 146 11.65 13.07 -7.85
N ARG A 147 11.52 11.77 -7.50
CA ARG A 147 10.48 10.91 -8.06
C ARG A 147 9.07 11.30 -7.62
N ALA A 148 8.95 11.93 -6.46
CA ALA A 148 7.69 12.50 -5.96
C ALA A 148 7.40 13.91 -6.52
N ALA A 149 8.28 14.46 -7.39
CA ALA A 149 8.22 15.83 -7.91
C ALA A 149 8.26 16.91 -6.81
N LEU A 150 8.89 16.62 -5.68
CA LEU A 150 8.98 17.53 -4.52
C LEU A 150 10.38 18.12 -4.32
N TRP A 151 11.41 17.58 -4.98
CA TRP A 151 12.80 17.97 -4.75
C TRP A 151 13.04 19.47 -4.87
N ASP A 152 12.59 20.09 -5.96
CA ASP A 152 12.80 21.51 -6.20
C ASP A 152 12.09 22.42 -5.17
N GLU A 153 11.02 21.93 -4.58
CA GLU A 153 10.30 22.66 -3.52
C GLU A 153 11.00 22.59 -2.17
N VAL A 154 11.64 21.46 -1.84
CA VAL A 154 12.08 21.17 -0.47
C VAL A 154 13.58 21.11 -0.27
N LYS A 155 14.41 21.04 -1.35
CA LYS A 155 15.87 20.84 -1.28
C LYS A 155 16.61 21.81 -0.38
N ASP A 156 16.15 23.07 -0.29
CA ASP A 156 16.76 24.12 0.51
C ASP A 156 16.21 24.20 1.95
N ARG A 157 15.27 23.30 2.30
CA ARG A 157 14.61 23.28 3.61
C ARG A 157 14.38 21.87 4.17
N LEU A 158 15.26 20.94 3.84
CA LEU A 158 15.16 19.54 4.27
C LEU A 158 15.14 19.36 5.79
N ASP A 159 15.72 20.31 6.54
CA ASP A 159 15.73 20.34 8.01
C ASP A 159 14.43 20.93 8.63
N SER A 160 13.53 21.45 7.80
CA SER A 160 12.23 21.92 8.29
C SER A 160 11.33 20.76 8.68
N LEU A 161 10.38 21.01 9.60
CA LEU A 161 9.41 20.00 10.01
C LEU A 161 8.54 19.53 8.83
N GLY A 162 8.49 18.22 8.61
CA GLY A 162 7.69 17.60 7.55
C GLY A 162 6.18 17.83 7.71
N SER A 163 5.71 18.00 8.95
CA SER A 163 4.31 18.30 9.25
C SER A 163 3.85 19.71 8.81
N LEU A 164 4.78 20.58 8.42
CA LEU A 164 4.48 21.93 7.91
C LEU A 164 4.32 21.99 6.39
N LEU A 165 4.54 20.87 5.69
CA LEU A 165 4.26 20.79 4.27
C LEU A 165 2.75 20.76 4.08
N SER A 166 2.22 21.73 3.35
CA SER A 166 0.85 21.69 2.87
C SER A 166 0.73 20.59 1.82
N GLY A 167 -0.27 19.73 1.94
CA GLY A 167 -0.60 18.73 0.93
C GLY A 167 -1.14 19.37 -0.36
#